data_b3f358678c3847d1a141bbdce48e55a5
#
_entry.id   b3f358678c3847d1a141bbdce48e55a5
#
_cell.length_a   1.000
_cell.length_b   1.000
_cell.length_c   1.000
_cell.angle_alpha   90.00
_cell.angle_beta   90.00
_cell.angle_gamma   90.00
#
_symmetry.space_group_name_H-M   'P 1'
#
loop_
_entity.id
_entity.type
_entity.pdbx_description
1 polymer ?
#
loop_
_entity_poly.entity_id
_entity_poly.type
_entity_poly.pdbx_seq_one_letter_code
_entity_poly.pdbx_strand_id
1 'polypeptide(L)'
;VSLNHNYLIIYGKNVIQSEFGGFELDKTEYSNPDNDHRGIWKSVPLDANKAGGNTKYGIINPNTGNIFYPPNNRSWAINEDSYKKLFLDNRISFGISGNSAPKRKLFYQERVEKGDKSTPISIWKDCETTQKGTLQLNNLFGNKVFAYPKPVGLIKDIIKISNIKTDIFVLDYFAGSGTTAHAVINLNREDNGNRKYILVEQGEYFDTVLKPRVQKVIFAKEWKDGKPQADKGAFGGVSQIVKVLKLESYEDTLNNLELKQPVSDLFAQNEALQNDYLLHYMLDVESRDSLLNTQHFTKPFDYQLNIATTSVGAYEAKTIDLVETFNYLIGLRVSEINDKRETGLVTVQGTNASGEKTLVIWRDCEKYDYDKLNRYLDSRDINPQDSEFEVVYINGDHNVATAWEDSDGGLKTLKVRSIESEFLARMFGE
;
A
#
# COMPACT_ATOMS: atom_id res chain seq x y z
N VAL A 1 37.91 1.61 4.63
CA VAL A 1 36.99 0.61 5.18
C VAL A 1 35.74 0.65 4.35
N SER A 2 35.35 -0.44 3.67
CA SER A 2 34.10 -0.50 2.94
C SER A 2 32.97 -0.87 3.90
N LEU A 3 31.88 -0.12 3.85
CA LEU A 3 30.65 -0.46 4.58
C LEU A 3 29.88 -1.52 3.78
N ASN A 4 29.86 -2.75 4.29
CA ASN A 4 29.24 -3.91 3.61
C ASN A 4 27.87 -4.28 4.16
N HIS A 5 27.18 -3.36 4.84
CA HIS A 5 25.85 -3.59 5.41
C HIS A 5 24.98 -2.34 5.31
N ASN A 6 23.67 -2.56 5.35
CA ASN A 6 22.65 -1.53 5.50
C ASN A 6 21.85 -1.82 6.77
N TYR A 7 21.29 -0.78 7.35
CA TYR A 7 20.38 -0.90 8.48
C TYR A 7 18.94 -0.90 8.01
N LEU A 8 18.13 -1.79 8.60
CA LEU A 8 16.68 -1.75 8.50
C LEU A 8 16.14 -1.30 9.87
N ILE A 9 15.48 -0.16 9.90
CA ILE A 9 14.84 0.37 11.10
C ILE A 9 13.34 0.13 10.95
N ILE A 10 12.74 -0.55 11.93
CA ILE A 10 11.31 -0.84 11.97
C ILE A 10 10.67 0.00 13.07
N TYR A 11 9.63 0.73 12.73
CA TYR A 11 8.88 1.57 13.65
C TYR A 11 7.39 1.22 13.61
N GLY A 12 6.76 1.05 14.76
CA GLY A 12 5.33 0.79 14.87
C GLY A 12 4.59 2.00 15.45
N LYS A 13 3.54 2.47 14.80
CA LYS A 13 2.67 3.55 15.32
C LYS A 13 2.07 3.18 16.69
N ASN A 14 1.70 1.91 16.86
CA ASN A 14 1.23 1.35 18.13
C ASN A 14 1.92 0.00 18.38
N VAL A 15 2.90 -0.01 19.27
CA VAL A 15 3.72 -1.19 19.57
C VAL A 15 2.89 -2.36 20.13
N ILE A 16 1.83 -2.07 20.89
CA ILE A 16 0.98 -3.11 21.50
C ILE A 16 0.15 -3.85 20.42
N GLN A 17 -0.20 -3.15 19.34
CA GLN A 17 -0.97 -3.70 18.23
C GLN A 17 -0.08 -4.20 17.08
N SER A 18 1.25 -4.03 17.20
CA SER A 18 2.18 -4.47 16.17
C SER A 18 2.47 -5.96 16.31
N GLU A 19 2.07 -6.72 15.31
CA GLU A 19 2.38 -8.15 15.21
C GLU A 19 3.51 -8.33 14.19
N PHE A 20 4.65 -8.80 14.66
CA PHE A 20 5.77 -9.12 13.77
C PHE A 20 5.62 -10.54 13.25
N GLY A 21 5.80 -10.68 11.95
CA GLY A 21 5.91 -11.95 11.28
C GLY A 21 7.26 -12.63 11.54
N GLY A 22 7.46 -13.75 10.86
CA GLY A 22 8.71 -14.52 10.91
C GLY A 22 8.99 -15.15 9.56
N PHE A 23 10.17 -15.76 9.47
CA PHE A 23 10.55 -16.54 8.30
C PHE A 23 9.96 -17.95 8.34
N GLU A 24 9.89 -18.58 7.20
CA GLU A 24 9.56 -20.00 7.13
C GLU A 24 10.59 -20.84 7.90
N LEU A 25 10.13 -21.94 8.45
CA LEU A 25 11.04 -22.85 9.16
C LEU A 25 12.02 -23.49 8.17
N ASP A 26 13.31 -23.36 8.45
CA ASP A 26 14.34 -24.01 7.63
C ASP A 26 14.33 -25.52 7.86
N LYS A 27 13.87 -26.26 6.87
CA LYS A 27 13.79 -27.73 6.91
C LYS A 27 15.16 -28.40 7.08
N THR A 28 16.24 -27.73 6.69
CA THR A 28 17.61 -28.28 6.81
C THR A 28 18.10 -28.40 8.24
N GLU A 29 17.48 -27.65 9.19
CA GLU A 29 17.76 -27.75 10.62
C GLU A 29 17.16 -29.00 11.28
N TYR A 30 16.38 -29.78 10.54
CA TYR A 30 15.63 -30.93 11.05
C TYR A 30 16.15 -32.22 10.46
N SER A 31 16.22 -33.25 11.27
CA SER A 31 16.62 -34.62 10.87
C SER A 31 15.81 -35.66 11.66
N ASN A 32 15.85 -36.92 11.26
CA ASN A 32 15.18 -38.01 11.97
C ASN A 32 16.16 -39.14 12.27
N PRO A 33 17.11 -38.92 13.22
CA PRO A 33 18.16 -39.90 13.48
C PRO A 33 17.69 -41.16 14.23
N ASP A 34 16.52 -41.12 14.83
CA ASP A 34 15.92 -42.23 15.60
C ASP A 34 14.69 -42.83 14.91
N ASN A 35 14.45 -42.50 13.62
CA ASN A 35 13.33 -42.99 12.82
C ASN A 35 11.96 -42.82 13.52
N ASP A 36 11.75 -41.69 14.23
CA ASP A 36 10.47 -41.36 14.84
C ASP A 36 9.37 -41.28 13.76
N HIS A 37 8.23 -41.93 13.99
CA HIS A 37 7.13 -42.00 13.03
C HIS A 37 6.49 -40.63 12.69
N ARG A 38 6.68 -39.63 13.53
CA ARG A 38 6.22 -38.24 13.32
C ARG A 38 7.09 -37.45 12.34
N GLY A 39 8.20 -38.02 11.89
CA GLY A 39 9.08 -37.45 10.88
C GLY A 39 10.27 -36.70 11.45
N ILE A 40 10.78 -35.73 10.68
CA ILE A 40 11.97 -34.98 11.04
C ILE A 40 11.73 -34.01 12.21
N TRP A 41 12.73 -33.91 13.10
CA TRP A 41 12.69 -33.04 14.25
C TRP A 41 14.04 -32.36 14.50
N LYS A 42 14.02 -31.26 15.29
CA LYS A 42 15.24 -30.67 15.83
C LYS A 42 15.21 -30.67 17.36
N SER A 43 16.41 -30.79 17.97
CA SER A 43 16.55 -30.73 19.42
C SER A 43 16.69 -29.29 19.89
N VAL A 44 15.97 -28.95 20.98
CA VAL A 44 16.11 -27.66 21.65
C VAL A 44 16.44 -27.91 23.13
N PRO A 45 17.23 -27.03 23.78
CA PRO A 45 17.48 -27.14 25.24
C PRO A 45 16.18 -27.23 26.03
N LEU A 46 16.19 -28.04 27.06
CA LEU A 46 15.05 -28.18 27.97
C LEU A 46 15.07 -27.12 29.09
N ASP A 47 16.17 -26.42 29.26
CA ASP A 47 16.38 -25.38 30.28
C ASP A 47 16.04 -23.98 29.73
N ALA A 48 15.62 -23.08 30.62
CA ALA A 48 15.26 -21.71 30.34
C ALA A 48 15.70 -20.76 31.47
N ASN A 49 15.84 -19.48 31.14
CA ASN A 49 16.04 -18.41 32.10
C ASN A 49 14.73 -18.11 32.85
N LYS A 50 14.26 -19.02 33.67
CA LYS A 50 13.07 -18.84 34.51
C LYS A 50 13.47 -18.92 35.97
N ALA A 51 13.01 -17.99 36.79
CA ALA A 51 13.18 -18.06 38.22
C ALA A 51 12.05 -18.88 38.84
N GLY A 52 12.43 -19.86 39.70
CA GLY A 52 11.55 -20.46 40.69
C GLY A 52 10.61 -21.60 40.25
N GLY A 53 10.03 -22.22 41.26
CA GLY A 53 9.03 -23.28 41.16
C GLY A 53 9.59 -24.70 41.06
N ASN A 54 8.70 -25.72 40.91
CA ASN A 54 9.03 -27.15 40.75
C ASN A 54 9.71 -27.47 39.41
N THR A 55 10.68 -26.66 39.00
CA THR A 55 11.41 -26.78 37.74
C THR A 55 12.90 -27.04 37.92
N LYS A 56 13.31 -27.39 39.17
CA LYS A 56 14.70 -27.77 39.51
C LYS A 56 14.76 -29.21 40.00
N TYR A 57 14.22 -30.15 39.25
CA TYR A 57 14.26 -31.58 39.53
C TYR A 57 15.38 -32.26 38.76
N GLY A 58 15.81 -33.42 39.25
CA GLY A 58 16.81 -34.27 38.58
C GLY A 58 16.16 -35.09 37.47
N ILE A 59 16.76 -35.10 36.27
CA ILE A 59 16.36 -35.92 35.12
C ILE A 59 17.37 -37.06 34.99
N ILE A 60 16.89 -38.29 35.13
CA ILE A 60 17.73 -39.48 34.96
C ILE A 60 17.82 -39.83 33.47
N ASN A 61 19.04 -39.95 32.96
CA ASN A 61 19.27 -40.48 31.63
C ASN A 61 19.07 -42.00 31.63
N PRO A 62 18.13 -42.56 30.88
CA PRO A 62 17.83 -43.99 30.92
C PRO A 62 18.95 -44.86 30.34
N ASN A 63 19.85 -44.30 29.53
CA ASN A 63 20.93 -45.05 28.88
C ASN A 63 22.18 -45.17 29.79
N THR A 64 22.41 -44.17 30.66
CA THR A 64 23.65 -44.07 31.45
C THR A 64 23.42 -44.05 32.95
N GLY A 65 22.21 -43.85 33.43
CA GLY A 65 21.88 -43.63 34.83
C GLY A 65 22.31 -42.27 35.40
N ASN A 66 22.93 -41.44 34.61
CA ASN A 66 23.38 -40.12 35.05
C ASN A 66 22.18 -39.19 35.31
N ILE A 67 22.29 -38.39 36.37
CA ILE A 67 21.26 -37.43 36.78
C ILE A 67 21.70 -36.07 36.30
N PHE A 68 20.81 -35.38 35.50
CA PHE A 68 20.99 -34.02 35.01
C PHE A 68 20.12 -33.06 35.80
N TYR A 69 20.70 -31.94 36.18
CA TYR A 69 20.02 -30.79 36.78
C TYR A 69 20.15 -29.60 35.82
N PRO A 70 19.25 -28.61 35.89
CA PRO A 70 19.41 -27.41 35.07
C PRO A 70 20.71 -26.69 35.43
N PRO A 71 21.39 -26.03 34.46
CA PRO A 71 22.60 -25.24 34.73
C PRO A 71 22.39 -24.16 35.79
N ASN A 72 23.48 -23.70 36.42
CA ASN A 72 23.43 -22.64 37.42
C ASN A 72 22.64 -21.43 36.92
N ASN A 73 21.77 -20.89 37.77
CA ASN A 73 20.86 -19.76 37.48
C ASN A 73 19.81 -20.03 36.39
N ARG A 74 19.60 -21.30 36.01
CA ARG A 74 18.54 -21.72 35.06
C ARG A 74 17.59 -22.72 35.75
N SER A 75 16.47 -22.96 35.10
CA SER A 75 15.48 -23.95 35.49
C SER A 75 15.07 -24.76 34.26
N TRP A 76 14.47 -25.93 34.43
CA TRP A 76 13.79 -26.57 33.32
C TRP A 76 12.62 -25.69 32.83
N ALA A 77 12.38 -25.64 31.55
CA ALA A 77 11.29 -24.87 30.92
C ALA A 77 9.89 -25.43 31.28
N ILE A 78 9.85 -26.66 31.77
CA ILE A 78 8.63 -27.41 32.12
C ILE A 78 8.75 -28.02 33.54
N ASN A 79 7.60 -28.27 34.16
CA ASN A 79 7.54 -29.00 35.41
C ASN A 79 7.75 -30.51 35.23
N GLU A 80 7.96 -31.23 36.31
CA GLU A 80 8.29 -32.65 36.31
C GLU A 80 7.19 -33.52 35.69
N ASP A 81 5.91 -33.20 35.91
CA ASP A 81 4.79 -33.95 35.34
C ASP A 81 4.70 -33.79 33.83
N SER A 82 4.95 -32.58 33.34
CA SER A 82 5.03 -32.31 31.92
C SER A 82 6.23 -32.99 31.26
N TYR A 83 7.36 -33.04 31.96
CA TYR A 83 8.53 -33.80 31.51
C TYR A 83 8.19 -35.28 31.37
N LYS A 84 7.59 -35.92 32.41
CA LYS A 84 7.19 -37.33 32.37
C LYS A 84 6.29 -37.64 31.18
N LYS A 85 5.32 -36.77 30.87
CA LYS A 85 4.44 -36.90 29.68
C LYS A 85 5.25 -36.86 28.38
N LEU A 86 6.14 -35.88 28.23
CA LEU A 86 6.99 -35.74 27.04
C LEU A 86 7.98 -36.90 26.90
N PHE A 87 8.49 -37.43 28.01
CA PHE A 87 9.40 -38.57 28.02
C PHE A 87 8.68 -39.84 27.54
N LEU A 88 7.51 -40.14 28.08
CA LEU A 88 6.66 -41.26 27.67
C LEU A 88 6.24 -41.17 26.19
N ASP A 89 6.06 -39.96 25.68
CA ASP A 89 5.73 -39.69 24.27
C ASP A 89 6.97 -39.61 23.35
N ASN A 90 8.13 -40.11 23.83
CA ASN A 90 9.39 -40.07 23.05
C ASN A 90 9.79 -38.69 22.55
N ARG A 91 9.44 -37.60 23.26
CA ARG A 91 9.76 -36.21 22.89
C ARG A 91 11.01 -35.66 23.59
N ILE A 92 11.70 -36.47 24.35
CA ILE A 92 12.97 -36.14 24.99
C ILE A 92 14.09 -36.91 24.28
N SER A 93 15.16 -36.20 23.95
CA SER A 93 16.37 -36.77 23.36
C SER A 93 17.57 -36.52 24.26
N PHE A 94 18.42 -37.54 24.44
CA PHE A 94 19.70 -37.43 25.11
C PHE A 94 20.88 -37.37 24.14
N GLY A 95 20.63 -36.86 22.92
CA GLY A 95 21.59 -36.79 21.83
C GLY A 95 21.68 -38.10 21.03
N ILE A 96 22.38 -38.07 19.90
CA ILE A 96 22.53 -39.23 19.00
C ILE A 96 23.25 -40.37 19.72
N SER A 97 24.27 -40.08 20.53
CA SER A 97 25.00 -41.08 21.34
C SER A 97 24.25 -41.53 22.59
N GLY A 98 23.12 -40.90 22.90
CA GLY A 98 22.34 -41.21 24.12
C GLY A 98 22.93 -40.71 25.44
N ASN A 99 24.04 -39.95 25.42
CA ASN A 99 24.79 -39.57 26.64
C ASN A 99 24.71 -38.08 26.99
N SER A 100 24.03 -37.30 26.19
CA SER A 100 23.92 -35.82 26.35
C SER A 100 22.85 -35.42 27.38
N ALA A 101 22.90 -34.18 27.84
CA ALA A 101 21.84 -33.59 28.66
C ALA A 101 20.49 -33.65 27.92
N PRO A 102 19.36 -33.71 28.63
CA PRO A 102 18.04 -33.84 28.03
C PRO A 102 17.69 -32.64 27.19
N LYS A 103 17.19 -32.89 25.97
CA LYS A 103 16.68 -31.89 25.06
C LYS A 103 15.29 -32.29 24.57
N ARG A 104 14.46 -31.29 24.24
CA ARG A 104 13.14 -31.53 23.69
C ARG A 104 13.21 -31.66 22.15
N LYS A 105 12.50 -32.63 21.58
CA LYS A 105 12.28 -32.78 20.15
C LYS A 105 11.16 -31.83 19.71
N LEU A 106 11.42 -31.03 18.68
CA LEU A 106 10.42 -30.22 18.00
C LEU A 106 10.24 -30.77 16.59
N PHE A 107 9.08 -31.34 16.32
CA PHE A 107 8.77 -31.94 15.03
C PHE A 107 8.43 -30.88 13.98
N TYR A 108 9.04 -31.00 12.79
CA TYR A 108 8.85 -30.03 11.71
C TYR A 108 7.39 -29.93 11.28
N GLN A 109 6.77 -31.08 11.02
CA GLN A 109 5.39 -31.12 10.53
C GLN A 109 4.40 -30.49 11.52
N GLU A 110 4.51 -30.83 12.81
CA GLU A 110 3.65 -30.25 13.85
C GLU A 110 3.79 -28.72 13.95
N ARG A 111 5.02 -28.22 13.73
CA ARG A 111 5.27 -26.77 13.76
C ARG A 111 4.67 -26.08 12.54
N VAL A 112 4.80 -26.68 11.35
CA VAL A 112 4.19 -26.18 10.12
C VAL A 112 2.66 -26.13 10.25
N GLU A 113 2.04 -27.20 10.77
CA GLU A 113 0.59 -27.27 10.98
C GLU A 113 0.08 -26.24 11.98
N LYS A 114 0.90 -25.87 12.98
CA LYS A 114 0.61 -24.80 13.93
C LYS A 114 0.84 -23.40 13.37
N GLY A 115 1.40 -23.27 12.17
CA GLY A 115 1.77 -21.99 11.58
C GLY A 115 2.98 -21.33 12.25
N ASP A 116 3.83 -22.11 12.98
CA ASP A 116 5.04 -21.60 13.60
C ASP A 116 6.00 -21.00 12.57
N LYS A 117 6.61 -19.88 12.89
CA LYS A 117 7.64 -19.21 12.08
C LYS A 117 8.97 -19.17 12.85
N SER A 118 10.05 -19.00 12.12
CA SER A 118 11.36 -18.70 12.68
C SER A 118 11.45 -17.22 13.04
N THR A 119 11.88 -16.91 14.25
CA THR A 119 12.08 -15.52 14.69
C THR A 119 13.21 -14.87 13.87
N PRO A 120 12.98 -13.67 13.30
CA PRO A 120 14.03 -12.95 12.61
C PRO A 120 15.20 -12.62 13.52
N ILE A 121 16.41 -12.85 13.03
CA ILE A 121 17.64 -12.45 13.73
C ILE A 121 18.04 -11.03 13.34
N SER A 122 18.82 -10.35 14.18
CA SER A 122 19.23 -8.95 13.95
C SER A 122 20.22 -8.77 12.79
N ILE A 123 20.93 -9.83 12.39
CA ILE A 123 21.88 -9.80 11.28
C ILE A 123 21.43 -10.79 10.21
N TRP A 124 21.01 -10.28 9.07
CA TRP A 124 20.54 -11.08 7.93
C TRP A 124 21.69 -11.36 6.98
N LYS A 125 22.37 -12.49 7.18
CA LYS A 125 23.51 -12.89 6.36
C LYS A 125 23.09 -13.47 4.98
N ASP A 126 21.90 -14.06 4.94
CA ASP A 126 21.41 -14.82 3.78
C ASP A 126 20.38 -14.03 2.96
N CYS A 127 20.27 -12.72 3.18
CA CYS A 127 19.39 -11.87 2.37
C CYS A 127 19.99 -11.67 0.95
N GLU A 128 19.10 -11.49 -0.03
CA GLU A 128 19.53 -11.16 -1.40
C GLU A 128 20.36 -9.89 -1.44
N THR A 129 21.48 -9.92 -2.17
CA THR A 129 22.42 -8.79 -2.31
C THR A 129 21.94 -7.78 -3.35
N THR A 130 22.51 -6.56 -3.34
CA THR A 130 22.27 -5.53 -4.38
C THR A 130 22.66 -6.00 -5.77
N GLN A 131 23.69 -6.86 -5.91
CA GLN A 131 24.04 -7.48 -7.18
C GLN A 131 22.90 -8.33 -7.73
N LYS A 132 22.20 -9.07 -6.88
CA LYS A 132 21.00 -9.85 -7.27
C LYS A 132 19.90 -8.93 -7.78
N GLY A 133 19.67 -7.78 -7.12
CA GLY A 133 18.70 -6.79 -7.58
C GLY A 133 19.03 -6.25 -8.98
N THR A 134 20.31 -5.98 -9.25
CA THR A 134 20.78 -5.55 -10.59
C THR A 134 20.54 -6.65 -11.62
N LEU A 135 20.85 -7.90 -11.31
CA LEU A 135 20.64 -9.03 -12.21
C LEU A 135 19.14 -9.23 -12.51
N GLN A 136 18.29 -9.15 -11.49
CA GLN A 136 16.83 -9.25 -11.64
C GLN A 136 16.30 -8.19 -12.60
N LEU A 137 16.75 -6.94 -12.45
CA LEU A 137 16.31 -5.85 -13.31
C LEU A 137 16.87 -5.97 -14.73
N ASN A 138 18.14 -6.37 -14.90
CA ASN A 138 18.73 -6.61 -16.21
C ASN A 138 18.03 -7.73 -16.96
N ASN A 139 17.66 -8.81 -16.29
CA ASN A 139 16.85 -9.88 -16.90
C ASN A 139 15.50 -9.38 -17.39
N LEU A 140 14.88 -8.49 -16.63
CA LEU A 140 13.58 -7.92 -16.96
C LEU A 140 13.63 -6.97 -18.16
N PHE A 141 14.71 -6.19 -18.32
CA PHE A 141 14.85 -5.17 -19.36
C PHE A 141 15.79 -5.56 -20.51
N GLY A 142 16.65 -6.54 -20.31
CA GLY A 142 17.70 -6.93 -21.28
C GLY A 142 18.96 -6.08 -21.20
N ASN A 143 18.97 -5.02 -20.42
CA ASN A 143 20.08 -4.10 -20.24
C ASN A 143 20.04 -3.43 -18.86
N LYS A 144 21.09 -2.67 -18.52
CA LYS A 144 21.16 -1.91 -17.28
C LYS A 144 20.40 -0.58 -17.44
N VAL A 145 19.23 -0.48 -16.80
CA VAL A 145 18.35 0.71 -16.86
C VAL A 145 18.31 1.51 -15.55
N PHE A 146 18.88 0.98 -14.46
CA PHE A 146 18.89 1.64 -13.16
C PHE A 146 20.16 1.29 -12.37
N ALA A 147 20.69 2.25 -11.61
CA ALA A 147 22.02 2.11 -11.01
C ALA A 147 22.07 1.11 -9.84
N TYR A 148 21.16 1.24 -8.89
CA TYR A 148 21.21 0.50 -7.61
C TYR A 148 19.83 -0.02 -7.19
N PRO A 149 19.20 -0.95 -7.95
CA PRO A 149 17.92 -1.50 -7.57
C PRO A 149 18.06 -2.38 -6.33
N LYS A 150 17.10 -2.27 -5.41
CA LYS A 150 17.03 -3.20 -4.28
C LYS A 150 16.60 -4.59 -4.78
N PRO A 151 17.08 -5.69 -4.18
CA PRO A 151 16.66 -7.02 -4.57
C PRO A 151 15.23 -7.32 -4.10
N VAL A 152 14.50 -8.06 -4.92
CA VAL A 152 13.08 -8.39 -4.67
C VAL A 152 12.91 -9.21 -3.40
N GLY A 153 13.82 -10.18 -3.14
CA GLY A 153 13.78 -11.04 -1.95
C GLY A 153 13.88 -10.24 -0.65
N LEU A 154 14.76 -9.25 -0.59
CA LEU A 154 14.89 -8.39 0.59
C LEU A 154 13.57 -7.67 0.91
N ILE A 155 12.91 -7.09 -0.10
CA ILE A 155 11.63 -6.39 0.11
C ILE A 155 10.53 -7.38 0.51
N LYS A 156 10.50 -8.59 -0.07
CA LYS A 156 9.59 -9.66 0.35
C LYS A 156 9.77 -10.01 1.83
N ASP A 157 10.99 -10.17 2.27
CA ASP A 157 11.32 -10.49 3.67
C ASP A 157 10.90 -9.36 4.61
N ILE A 158 11.13 -8.10 4.24
CA ILE A 158 10.67 -6.93 4.99
C ILE A 158 9.14 -6.95 5.14
N ILE A 159 8.40 -7.20 4.06
CA ILE A 159 6.93 -7.26 4.09
C ILE A 159 6.45 -8.41 4.99
N LYS A 160 7.02 -9.62 4.86
CA LYS A 160 6.66 -10.79 5.66
C LYS A 160 6.88 -10.57 7.16
N ILE A 161 7.95 -9.86 7.53
CA ILE A 161 8.27 -9.58 8.93
C ILE A 161 7.39 -8.45 9.48
N SER A 162 7.15 -7.41 8.68
CA SER A 162 6.40 -6.25 9.12
C SER A 162 4.92 -6.53 9.34
N ASN A 163 4.37 -7.54 8.68
CA ASN A 163 2.95 -7.90 8.84
C ASN A 163 2.66 -9.34 8.43
N ILE A 164 1.91 -10.05 9.27
CA ILE A 164 1.45 -11.42 9.01
C ILE A 164 0.22 -11.50 8.11
N LYS A 165 -0.50 -10.38 7.92
CA LYS A 165 -1.71 -10.32 7.10
C LYS A 165 -1.38 -10.30 5.62
N THR A 166 -2.24 -10.91 4.82
CA THR A 166 -2.13 -10.98 3.36
C THR A 166 -3.04 -10.01 2.61
N ASP A 167 -3.86 -9.25 3.32
CA ASP A 167 -4.70 -8.16 2.79
C ASP A 167 -4.29 -6.85 3.44
N ILE A 168 -3.29 -6.19 2.87
CA ILE A 168 -2.68 -4.95 3.37
C ILE A 168 -2.32 -4.01 2.23
N PHE A 169 -2.14 -2.73 2.56
CA PHE A 169 -1.51 -1.75 1.68
C PHE A 169 -0.02 -1.63 2.01
N VAL A 170 0.80 -1.66 0.99
CA VAL A 170 2.25 -1.40 1.06
C VAL A 170 2.53 -0.10 0.35
N LEU A 171 2.93 0.92 1.11
CA LEU A 171 3.26 2.24 0.58
C LEU A 171 4.78 2.42 0.53
N ASP A 172 5.29 2.85 -0.63
CA ASP A 172 6.70 3.17 -0.84
C ASP A 172 6.83 4.59 -1.40
N TYR A 173 7.32 5.50 -0.57
CA TYR A 173 7.46 6.92 -0.92
C TYR A 173 8.63 7.23 -1.85
N PHE A 174 9.59 6.31 -1.97
CA PHE A 174 10.78 6.48 -2.81
C PHE A 174 10.98 5.20 -3.62
N ALA A 175 9.99 4.90 -4.46
CA ALA A 175 9.83 3.59 -5.10
C ALA A 175 10.99 3.23 -6.05
N GLY A 176 11.78 4.20 -6.49
CA GLY A 176 12.94 4.00 -7.32
C GLY A 176 12.60 3.21 -8.59
N SER A 177 13.21 2.07 -8.75
CA SER A 177 12.92 1.17 -9.88
C SER A 177 11.64 0.35 -9.74
N GLY A 178 10.83 0.51 -8.68
CA GLY A 178 9.58 -0.22 -8.46
C GLY A 178 9.76 -1.65 -7.90
N THR A 179 10.80 -1.89 -7.09
CA THR A 179 11.06 -3.21 -6.48
C THR A 179 9.92 -3.62 -5.55
N THR A 180 9.30 -2.69 -4.85
CA THR A 180 8.21 -2.96 -3.91
C THR A 180 6.99 -3.54 -4.59
N ALA A 181 6.54 -2.99 -5.73
CA ALA A 181 5.45 -3.60 -6.50
C ALA A 181 5.81 -5.02 -6.97
N HIS A 182 7.04 -5.22 -7.47
CA HIS A 182 7.51 -6.53 -7.90
C HIS A 182 7.46 -7.55 -6.73
N ALA A 183 7.90 -7.15 -5.54
CA ALA A 183 7.85 -7.99 -4.34
C ALA A 183 6.40 -8.33 -3.94
N VAL A 184 5.50 -7.34 -3.93
CA VAL A 184 4.08 -7.52 -3.58
C VAL A 184 3.39 -8.46 -4.56
N ILE A 185 3.58 -8.26 -5.88
CA ILE A 185 2.99 -9.13 -6.91
C ILE A 185 3.49 -10.58 -6.75
N ASN A 186 4.79 -10.77 -6.48
CA ASN A 186 5.33 -12.11 -6.28
C ASN A 186 4.83 -12.75 -4.99
N LEU A 187 4.70 -12.00 -3.89
CA LEU A 187 4.10 -12.53 -2.65
C LEU A 187 2.65 -12.98 -2.87
N ASN A 188 1.85 -12.18 -3.57
CA ASN A 188 0.46 -12.55 -3.88
C ASN A 188 0.39 -13.81 -4.77
N ARG A 189 1.36 -14.01 -5.69
CA ARG A 189 1.47 -15.26 -6.46
C ARG A 189 1.82 -16.46 -5.59
N GLU A 190 2.64 -16.27 -4.55
CA GLU A 190 3.14 -17.36 -3.69
C GLU A 190 2.08 -17.85 -2.70
N ASP A 191 1.30 -16.94 -2.12
CA ASP A 191 0.38 -17.24 -1.03
C ASP A 191 -1.09 -16.92 -1.34
N ASN A 192 -1.42 -16.53 -2.59
CA ASN A 192 -2.74 -16.06 -3.02
C ASN A 192 -3.29 -14.91 -2.17
N GLY A 193 -2.39 -14.07 -1.66
CA GLY A 193 -2.73 -12.87 -0.90
C GLY A 193 -3.32 -11.76 -1.76
N ASN A 194 -3.91 -10.77 -1.10
CA ASN A 194 -4.53 -9.60 -1.73
C ASN A 194 -3.84 -8.29 -1.31
N ARG A 195 -2.50 -8.32 -1.21
CA ARG A 195 -1.73 -7.11 -0.89
C ARG A 195 -1.83 -6.12 -2.04
N LYS A 196 -1.99 -4.85 -1.70
CA LYS A 196 -2.00 -3.73 -2.63
C LYS A 196 -0.77 -2.86 -2.41
N TYR A 197 -0.33 -2.15 -3.44
CA TYR A 197 0.80 -1.25 -3.32
C TYR A 197 0.46 0.15 -3.81
N ILE A 198 1.10 1.14 -3.19
CA ILE A 198 1.10 2.55 -3.58
C ILE A 198 2.55 2.96 -3.71
N LEU A 199 2.95 3.42 -4.89
CA LEU A 199 4.32 3.82 -5.18
C LEU A 199 4.34 5.31 -5.49
N VAL A 200 5.24 6.03 -4.85
CA VAL A 200 5.49 7.45 -5.11
C VAL A 200 6.91 7.61 -5.61
N GLU A 201 7.09 8.30 -6.73
CA GLU A 201 8.39 8.54 -7.33
C GLU A 201 8.40 9.84 -8.13
N GLN A 202 9.42 10.66 -7.94
CA GLN A 202 9.58 11.95 -8.62
C GLN A 202 10.59 11.89 -9.78
N GLY A 203 11.42 10.84 -9.83
CA GLY A 203 12.49 10.72 -10.80
C GLY A 203 11.97 10.49 -12.23
N GLU A 204 12.68 10.99 -13.22
CA GLU A 204 12.37 10.83 -14.64
C GLU A 204 12.29 9.35 -15.07
N TYR A 205 12.90 8.46 -14.31
CA TYR A 205 12.81 7.02 -14.52
C TYR A 205 11.47 6.40 -14.12
N PHE A 206 10.53 7.20 -13.62
CA PHE A 206 9.15 6.74 -13.36
C PHE A 206 8.52 6.13 -14.62
N ASP A 207 8.54 6.88 -15.72
CA ASP A 207 7.95 6.45 -16.99
C ASP A 207 8.81 5.43 -17.74
N THR A 208 10.14 5.49 -17.59
CA THR A 208 11.09 4.66 -18.36
C THR A 208 11.50 3.36 -17.67
N VAL A 209 11.41 3.28 -16.33
CA VAL A 209 11.83 2.11 -15.55
C VAL A 209 10.73 1.59 -14.65
N LEU A 210 10.18 2.43 -13.73
CA LEU A 210 9.23 1.98 -12.70
C LEU A 210 7.96 1.42 -13.33
N LYS A 211 7.26 2.21 -14.11
CA LYS A 211 5.99 1.83 -14.78
C LYS A 211 6.17 0.63 -15.71
N PRO A 212 7.17 0.59 -16.62
CA PRO A 212 7.43 -0.60 -17.44
C PRO A 212 7.78 -1.84 -16.61
N ARG A 213 8.51 -1.70 -15.49
CA ARG A 213 8.78 -2.83 -14.60
C ARG A 213 7.50 -3.44 -14.07
N VAL A 214 6.58 -2.62 -13.55
CA VAL A 214 5.29 -3.08 -13.04
C VAL A 214 4.50 -3.80 -14.12
N GLN A 215 4.41 -3.22 -15.32
CA GLN A 215 3.73 -3.82 -16.47
C GLN A 215 4.33 -5.19 -16.85
N LYS A 216 5.65 -5.28 -16.93
CA LYS A 216 6.36 -6.54 -17.25
C LYS A 216 6.12 -7.62 -16.19
N VAL A 217 6.20 -7.26 -14.90
CA VAL A 217 5.96 -8.22 -13.81
C VAL A 217 4.51 -8.70 -13.78
N ILE A 218 3.54 -7.85 -14.10
CA ILE A 218 2.13 -8.25 -14.26
C ILE A 218 1.97 -9.22 -15.42
N PHE A 219 2.62 -8.94 -16.57
CA PHE A 219 2.51 -9.74 -17.78
C PHE A 219 3.10 -11.15 -17.63
N ALA A 220 4.29 -11.27 -17.05
CA ALA A 220 4.97 -12.55 -16.90
C ALA A 220 5.71 -12.68 -15.57
N LYS A 221 5.75 -13.90 -15.04
CA LYS A 221 6.45 -14.24 -13.80
C LYS A 221 7.97 -14.18 -13.95
N GLU A 222 8.49 -14.76 -15.03
CA GLU A 222 9.92 -14.90 -15.27
C GLU A 222 10.34 -14.18 -16.55
N TRP A 223 11.52 -13.57 -16.51
CA TRP A 223 12.12 -12.83 -17.61
C TRP A 223 13.61 -13.16 -17.77
N LYS A 224 14.06 -13.20 -19.00
CA LYS A 224 15.47 -13.37 -19.33
C LYS A 224 15.82 -12.47 -20.51
N ASP A 225 16.86 -11.65 -20.36
CA ASP A 225 17.36 -10.74 -21.40
C ASP A 225 16.24 -9.89 -22.06
N GLY A 226 15.32 -9.35 -21.24
CA GLY A 226 14.20 -8.53 -21.69
C GLY A 226 13.02 -9.30 -22.30
N LYS A 227 13.09 -10.61 -22.40
CA LYS A 227 12.04 -11.47 -22.97
C LYS A 227 11.30 -12.27 -21.89
N PRO A 228 9.96 -12.35 -21.95
CA PRO A 228 9.19 -13.15 -21.01
C PRO A 228 9.48 -14.63 -21.23
N GLN A 229 9.54 -15.39 -20.15
CA GLN A 229 9.74 -16.84 -20.18
C GLN A 229 8.42 -17.54 -19.87
N ALA A 230 8.06 -18.52 -20.70
CA ALA A 230 6.89 -19.36 -20.46
C ALA A 230 7.29 -20.61 -19.66
N ASP A 231 6.49 -20.94 -18.65
CA ASP A 231 6.52 -22.26 -18.00
C ASP A 231 5.30 -23.05 -18.49
N LYS A 232 5.54 -24.22 -19.08
CA LYS A 232 4.49 -25.09 -19.68
C LYS A 232 3.52 -24.34 -20.60
N GLY A 233 4.03 -23.36 -21.36
CA GLY A 233 3.26 -22.58 -22.33
C GLY A 233 2.51 -21.36 -21.74
N ALA A 234 2.61 -21.08 -20.44
CA ALA A 234 2.02 -19.92 -19.79
C ALA A 234 3.08 -18.97 -19.23
N PHE A 235 2.86 -17.67 -19.36
CA PHE A 235 3.78 -16.65 -18.81
C PHE A 235 3.58 -16.39 -17.30
N GLY A 236 2.55 -16.96 -16.68
CA GLY A 236 2.25 -16.74 -15.26
C GLY A 236 1.90 -15.30 -14.93
N GLY A 237 1.20 -14.63 -15.83
CA GLY A 237 0.68 -13.28 -15.61
C GLY A 237 -0.34 -13.22 -14.49
N VAL A 238 -0.62 -11.99 -13.99
CA VAL A 238 -1.66 -11.74 -12.98
C VAL A 238 -2.68 -10.76 -13.53
N SER A 239 -3.96 -10.96 -13.19
CA SER A 239 -5.00 -9.98 -13.50
C SER A 239 -4.94 -8.86 -12.47
N GLN A 240 -4.59 -7.65 -12.92
CA GLN A 240 -4.43 -6.50 -12.03
C GLN A 240 -4.71 -5.20 -12.77
N ILE A 241 -5.41 -4.28 -12.11
CA ILE A 241 -5.57 -2.89 -12.56
C ILE A 241 -4.49 -2.06 -11.87
N VAL A 242 -3.78 -1.25 -12.63
CA VAL A 242 -2.81 -0.28 -12.12
C VAL A 242 -3.28 1.12 -12.49
N LYS A 243 -3.51 1.95 -11.48
CA LYS A 243 -3.80 3.36 -11.66
C LYS A 243 -2.49 4.14 -11.63
N VAL A 244 -2.26 4.96 -12.64
CA VAL A 244 -1.11 5.86 -12.73
C VAL A 244 -1.62 7.29 -12.64
N LEU A 245 -1.12 8.01 -11.64
CA LEU A 245 -1.46 9.41 -11.40
C LEU A 245 -0.21 10.25 -11.61
N LYS A 246 -0.37 11.37 -12.29
CA LYS A 246 0.67 12.36 -12.46
C LYS A 246 0.20 13.64 -11.79
N LEU A 247 0.92 14.08 -10.77
CA LEU A 247 0.63 15.32 -10.07
C LEU A 247 1.39 16.45 -10.75
N GLU A 248 0.79 17.63 -10.78
CA GLU A 248 1.48 18.86 -11.15
C GLU A 248 2.59 19.19 -10.14
N SER A 249 3.65 19.80 -10.64
CA SER A 249 4.76 20.28 -9.82
C SER A 249 4.46 21.70 -9.29
N TYR A 250 5.27 22.16 -8.34
CA TYR A 250 5.22 23.55 -7.89
C TYR A 250 5.47 24.55 -9.04
N GLU A 251 6.33 24.19 -9.99
CA GLU A 251 6.59 25.02 -11.18
C GLU A 251 5.35 25.12 -12.09
N ASP A 252 4.60 24.02 -12.23
CA ASP A 252 3.33 24.02 -12.97
C ASP A 252 2.33 24.97 -12.32
N THR A 253 2.26 24.99 -11.00
CA THR A 253 1.44 25.93 -10.22
C THR A 253 1.81 27.38 -10.58
N LEU A 254 3.10 27.71 -10.58
CA LEU A 254 3.57 29.06 -10.92
C LEU A 254 3.26 29.44 -12.37
N ASN A 255 3.34 28.51 -13.31
CA ASN A 255 3.03 28.75 -14.73
C ASN A 255 1.54 29.06 -15.00
N ASN A 256 0.67 28.73 -14.05
CA ASN A 256 -0.77 28.96 -14.15
C ASN A 256 -1.25 30.17 -13.34
N LEU A 257 -0.34 30.90 -12.67
CA LEU A 257 -0.68 32.12 -11.98
C LEU A 257 -0.91 33.27 -12.97
N GLU A 258 -2.13 33.78 -13.00
CA GLU A 258 -2.50 34.94 -13.80
C GLU A 258 -2.82 36.12 -12.90
N LEU A 259 -2.17 37.25 -13.14
CA LEU A 259 -2.48 38.52 -12.48
C LEU A 259 -3.75 39.12 -13.08
N LYS A 260 -4.85 39.16 -12.34
CA LYS A 260 -6.14 39.70 -12.83
C LYS A 260 -6.16 41.22 -12.99
N GLN A 261 -5.31 41.96 -12.28
CA GLN A 261 -5.22 43.43 -12.43
C GLN A 261 -3.80 43.96 -12.18
N PRO A 262 -3.33 44.98 -12.94
CA PRO A 262 -2.12 45.69 -12.58
C PRO A 262 -2.34 46.35 -11.22
N VAL A 263 -1.43 46.12 -10.29
CA VAL A 263 -1.44 46.81 -8.97
C VAL A 263 -1.45 48.31 -9.21
N SER A 264 -2.43 48.99 -8.65
CA SER A 264 -2.62 50.44 -8.85
C SER A 264 -1.39 51.22 -8.41
N ASP A 265 -1.18 52.43 -8.99
CA ASP A 265 -0.08 53.39 -8.75
C ASP A 265 0.26 53.68 -7.29
N LEU A 266 -0.56 53.21 -6.34
CA LEU A 266 -0.34 53.39 -4.90
C LEU A 266 0.94 52.69 -4.38
N PHE A 267 1.39 51.65 -5.05
CA PHE A 267 2.59 50.88 -4.64
C PHE A 267 3.83 51.23 -5.46
N ALA A 268 3.72 52.05 -6.48
CA ALA A 268 4.82 52.44 -7.37
C ALA A 268 5.97 53.17 -6.66
N GLN A 269 5.80 53.57 -5.41
CA GLN A 269 6.80 54.33 -4.63
C GLN A 269 7.62 53.52 -3.65
N ASN A 270 7.32 52.19 -3.46
CA ASN A 270 8.06 51.37 -2.52
C ASN A 270 8.16 49.91 -3.02
N GLU A 271 9.25 49.60 -3.65
CA GLU A 271 9.52 48.31 -4.31
C GLU A 271 9.55 47.11 -3.34
N ALA A 272 9.98 47.31 -2.09
CA ALA A 272 10.04 46.24 -1.10
C ALA A 272 8.62 45.92 -0.56
N LEU A 273 7.77 46.91 -0.32
CA LEU A 273 6.38 46.74 0.06
C LEU A 273 5.55 46.14 -1.09
N GLN A 274 5.88 46.51 -2.32
CA GLN A 274 5.24 46.00 -3.51
C GLN A 274 5.55 44.51 -3.69
N ASN A 275 6.78 44.12 -3.49
CA ASN A 275 7.20 42.69 -3.65
C ASN A 275 6.63 41.81 -2.54
N ASP A 276 6.59 42.28 -1.30
CA ASP A 276 6.06 41.52 -0.15
C ASP A 276 4.54 41.42 -0.21
N TYR A 277 3.85 42.50 -0.57
CA TYR A 277 2.40 42.52 -0.78
C TYR A 277 1.99 41.70 -1.99
N LEU A 278 2.70 41.83 -3.12
CA LEU A 278 2.47 41.01 -4.32
C LEU A 278 2.67 39.52 -4.02
N LEU A 279 3.72 39.17 -3.30
CA LEU A 279 3.99 37.77 -2.99
C LEU A 279 2.91 37.17 -2.08
N HIS A 280 2.51 37.85 -1.03
CA HIS A 280 1.48 37.38 -0.10
C HIS A 280 0.07 37.43 -0.70
N TYR A 281 -0.28 38.55 -1.35
CA TYR A 281 -1.58 38.71 -1.99
C TYR A 281 -1.76 37.76 -3.19
N MET A 282 -0.72 37.58 -4.00
CA MET A 282 -0.75 36.67 -5.13
C MET A 282 -0.85 35.20 -4.67
N LEU A 283 -0.13 34.83 -3.61
CA LEU A 283 -0.19 33.46 -3.10
C LEU A 283 -1.50 33.14 -2.37
N ASP A 284 -2.06 34.10 -1.61
CA ASP A 284 -3.23 33.84 -0.78
C ASP A 284 -4.57 34.13 -1.46
N VAL A 285 -4.66 35.14 -2.31
CA VAL A 285 -5.94 35.60 -2.84
C VAL A 285 -6.10 35.32 -4.33
N GLU A 286 -5.10 35.64 -5.15
CA GLU A 286 -5.22 35.46 -6.61
C GLU A 286 -4.86 34.08 -7.09
N SER A 287 -4.02 33.34 -6.32
CA SER A 287 -3.69 31.96 -6.67
C SER A 287 -4.91 31.03 -6.65
N ARG A 288 -5.88 31.31 -5.76
CA ARG A 288 -7.09 30.49 -5.65
C ARG A 288 -7.86 30.43 -6.97
N ASP A 289 -8.12 31.58 -7.58
CA ASP A 289 -8.89 31.67 -8.80
C ASP A 289 -8.09 31.27 -10.07
N SER A 290 -6.77 31.39 -10.04
CA SER A 290 -5.93 31.00 -11.16
C SER A 290 -5.58 29.50 -11.15
N LEU A 291 -5.43 28.92 -9.96
CA LEU A 291 -5.16 27.47 -9.81
C LEU A 291 -6.43 26.63 -9.97
N LEU A 292 -7.58 27.18 -9.63
CA LEU A 292 -8.85 26.50 -9.72
C LEU A 292 -9.99 27.48 -10.07
N ASN A 293 -10.14 27.76 -11.36
CA ASN A 293 -11.28 28.55 -11.79
C ASN A 293 -12.51 27.65 -11.97
N THR A 294 -13.39 27.64 -10.97
CA THR A 294 -14.61 26.81 -10.96
C THR A 294 -15.61 27.19 -12.05
N GLN A 295 -15.48 28.37 -12.70
CA GLN A 295 -16.28 28.72 -13.88
C GLN A 295 -16.08 27.75 -15.04
N HIS A 296 -14.90 27.14 -15.14
CA HIS A 296 -14.60 26.13 -16.14
C HIS A 296 -15.23 24.75 -15.85
N PHE A 297 -15.77 24.55 -14.63
CA PHE A 297 -16.43 23.28 -14.29
C PHE A 297 -17.75 23.06 -15.02
N THR A 298 -18.29 24.07 -15.69
CA THR A 298 -19.39 23.88 -16.66
C THR A 298 -18.98 23.02 -17.86
N LYS A 299 -17.66 22.92 -18.15
CA LYS A 299 -17.06 22.05 -19.17
C LYS A 299 -15.91 21.25 -18.58
N PRO A 300 -16.18 20.35 -17.62
CA PRO A 300 -15.15 19.75 -16.78
C PRO A 300 -14.18 18.83 -17.53
N PHE A 301 -14.56 18.36 -18.71
CA PHE A 301 -13.73 17.43 -19.49
C PHE A 301 -12.71 18.12 -20.39
N ASP A 302 -12.80 19.45 -20.53
CA ASP A 302 -11.90 20.29 -21.32
C ASP A 302 -11.01 21.19 -20.45
N TYR A 303 -11.02 20.99 -19.12
CA TYR A 303 -10.20 21.78 -18.20
C TYR A 303 -8.72 21.52 -18.43
N GLN A 304 -7.94 22.59 -18.64
CA GLN A 304 -6.51 22.51 -18.96
C GLN A 304 -5.69 23.37 -18.02
N LEU A 305 -4.48 22.91 -17.72
CA LEU A 305 -3.42 23.65 -17.05
C LEU A 305 -2.15 23.63 -17.90
N ASN A 306 -1.33 24.67 -17.76
CA ASN A 306 0.00 24.75 -18.34
C ASN A 306 0.96 23.89 -17.51
N ILE A 307 1.42 22.80 -18.08
CA ILE A 307 2.33 21.85 -17.42
C ILE A 307 3.74 22.01 -17.99
N ALA A 308 4.73 22.18 -17.10
CA ALA A 308 6.12 22.34 -17.48
C ALA A 308 6.64 21.14 -18.31
N THR A 309 7.44 21.43 -19.31
CA THR A 309 8.15 20.43 -20.10
C THR A 309 9.58 20.28 -19.61
N THR A 310 10.36 19.38 -20.21
CA THR A 310 11.79 19.18 -19.87
C THR A 310 12.69 20.38 -20.23
N SER A 311 12.17 21.36 -20.99
CA SER A 311 12.90 22.57 -21.34
C SER A 311 12.63 23.67 -20.32
N VAL A 312 13.65 24.33 -19.82
CA VAL A 312 13.55 25.41 -18.83
C VAL A 312 12.62 26.52 -19.33
N GLY A 313 11.57 26.81 -18.58
CA GLY A 313 10.60 27.86 -18.88
C GLY A 313 9.61 27.52 -20.00
N ALA A 314 9.61 26.31 -20.54
CA ALA A 314 8.62 25.86 -21.53
C ALA A 314 7.50 25.05 -20.85
N TYR A 315 6.27 25.30 -21.28
CA TYR A 315 5.09 24.58 -20.80
C TYR A 315 4.19 24.21 -21.99
N GLU A 316 3.33 23.23 -21.78
CA GLU A 316 2.27 22.85 -22.70
C GLU A 316 0.94 22.73 -21.97
N ALA A 317 -0.16 23.11 -22.62
CA ALA A 317 -1.49 22.95 -22.07
C ALA A 317 -1.87 21.45 -22.05
N LYS A 318 -2.20 20.93 -20.88
CA LYS A 318 -2.65 19.54 -20.69
C LYS A 318 -4.02 19.49 -20.02
N THR A 319 -4.86 18.60 -20.51
CA THR A 319 -6.16 18.34 -19.91
C THR A 319 -5.97 17.66 -18.55
N ILE A 320 -6.61 18.21 -17.52
CA ILE A 320 -6.61 17.71 -16.14
C ILE A 320 -7.86 16.87 -15.92
N ASP A 321 -7.70 15.70 -15.32
CA ASP A 321 -8.83 14.85 -14.97
C ASP A 321 -9.48 15.32 -13.64
N LEU A 322 -10.42 16.27 -13.76
CA LEU A 322 -11.16 16.79 -12.62
C LEU A 322 -11.99 15.71 -11.90
N VAL A 323 -12.50 14.72 -12.64
CA VAL A 323 -13.28 13.62 -12.09
C VAL A 323 -12.42 12.83 -11.08
N GLU A 324 -11.23 12.44 -11.55
CA GLU A 324 -10.31 11.69 -10.70
C GLU A 324 -9.77 12.53 -9.54
N THR A 325 -9.41 13.79 -9.80
CA THR A 325 -8.93 14.72 -8.76
C THR A 325 -9.98 14.87 -7.66
N PHE A 326 -11.26 15.05 -8.00
CA PHE A 326 -12.32 15.18 -7.01
C PHE A 326 -12.54 13.90 -6.19
N ASN A 327 -12.49 12.74 -6.82
CA ASN A 327 -12.59 11.45 -6.12
C ASN A 327 -11.52 11.34 -5.00
N TYR A 328 -10.30 11.82 -5.28
CA TYR A 328 -9.22 11.86 -4.28
C TYR A 328 -9.51 12.86 -3.17
N LEU A 329 -9.92 14.08 -3.51
CA LEU A 329 -10.17 15.14 -2.54
C LEU A 329 -11.23 14.76 -1.51
N ILE A 330 -12.31 14.12 -1.94
CA ILE A 330 -13.37 13.66 -1.02
C ILE A 330 -13.09 12.28 -0.40
N GLY A 331 -11.96 11.64 -0.74
CA GLY A 331 -11.60 10.31 -0.24
C GLY A 331 -12.57 9.22 -0.67
N LEU A 332 -13.12 9.31 -1.88
CA LEU A 332 -14.13 8.38 -2.38
C LEU A 332 -13.53 7.00 -2.66
N ARG A 333 -14.05 5.98 -2.01
CA ARG A 333 -13.80 4.57 -2.36
C ARG A 333 -14.70 4.20 -3.52
N VAL A 334 -14.18 4.37 -4.72
CA VAL A 334 -14.92 4.16 -5.96
C VAL A 334 -15.31 2.69 -6.12
N SER A 335 -16.58 2.44 -6.38
CA SER A 335 -17.13 1.11 -6.71
C SER A 335 -17.45 0.97 -8.20
N GLU A 336 -17.92 2.06 -8.83
CA GLU A 336 -18.32 2.07 -10.24
C GLU A 336 -18.01 3.42 -10.87
N ILE A 337 -17.53 3.40 -12.10
CA ILE A 337 -17.40 4.59 -12.97
C ILE A 337 -18.14 4.31 -14.26
N ASN A 338 -19.07 5.19 -14.61
CA ASN A 338 -19.73 5.20 -15.92
C ASN A 338 -19.29 6.43 -16.68
N ASP A 339 -18.27 6.24 -17.55
CA ASP A 339 -17.67 7.31 -18.34
C ASP A 339 -18.31 7.39 -19.71
N LYS A 340 -19.09 8.45 -19.91
CA LYS A 340 -19.74 8.81 -21.18
C LYS A 340 -19.40 10.26 -21.55
N ARG A 341 -18.12 10.65 -21.42
CA ARG A 341 -17.63 12.01 -21.73
C ARG A 341 -18.06 12.48 -23.13
N GLU A 342 -18.12 11.59 -24.09
CA GLU A 342 -18.57 11.89 -25.45
C GLU A 342 -20.00 12.47 -25.48
N THR A 343 -20.88 11.98 -24.62
CA THR A 343 -22.25 12.48 -24.46
C THR A 343 -22.38 13.58 -23.42
N GLY A 344 -21.28 13.95 -22.76
CA GLY A 344 -21.22 15.01 -21.78
C GLY A 344 -21.55 14.58 -20.35
N LEU A 345 -21.44 13.28 -20.00
CA LEU A 345 -21.76 12.78 -18.67
C LEU A 345 -20.69 11.81 -18.16
N VAL A 346 -20.24 12.00 -16.92
CA VAL A 346 -19.48 10.98 -16.16
C VAL A 346 -20.13 10.84 -14.78
N THR A 347 -20.37 9.63 -14.35
CA THR A 347 -20.88 9.36 -13.02
C THR A 347 -19.98 8.40 -12.27
N VAL A 348 -19.73 8.70 -11.01
CA VAL A 348 -18.89 7.88 -10.13
C VAL A 348 -19.67 7.52 -8.87
N GLN A 349 -19.74 6.23 -8.58
CA GLN A 349 -20.37 5.72 -7.36
C GLN A 349 -19.30 5.20 -6.41
N GLY A 350 -19.55 5.36 -5.13
CA GLY A 350 -18.64 4.85 -4.10
C GLY A 350 -19.12 5.14 -2.70
N THR A 351 -18.18 5.00 -1.77
CA THR A 351 -18.39 5.33 -0.35
C THR A 351 -17.39 6.40 0.04
N ASN A 352 -17.85 7.51 0.60
CA ASN A 352 -16.99 8.59 1.05
C ASN A 352 -16.25 8.23 2.35
N ALA A 353 -15.39 9.14 2.82
CA ALA A 353 -14.61 8.95 4.04
C ALA A 353 -15.47 8.77 5.31
N SER A 354 -16.69 9.29 5.31
CA SER A 354 -17.67 9.15 6.41
C SER A 354 -18.46 7.84 6.36
N GLY A 355 -18.28 7.03 5.31
CA GLY A 355 -19.00 5.77 5.12
C GLY A 355 -20.34 5.93 4.37
N GLU A 356 -20.69 7.13 3.89
CA GLU A 356 -21.94 7.40 3.19
C GLU A 356 -21.87 6.96 1.73
N LYS A 357 -22.92 6.28 1.25
CA LYS A 357 -23.09 5.94 -0.17
C LYS A 357 -23.20 7.23 -0.99
N THR A 358 -22.27 7.42 -1.90
CA THR A 358 -22.06 8.69 -2.60
C THR A 358 -22.13 8.50 -4.11
N LEU A 359 -22.84 9.39 -4.78
CA LEU A 359 -22.86 9.53 -6.24
C LEU A 359 -22.23 10.88 -6.60
N VAL A 360 -21.29 10.88 -7.54
CA VAL A 360 -20.72 12.09 -8.12
C VAL A 360 -21.14 12.17 -9.60
N ILE A 361 -21.76 13.26 -9.98
CA ILE A 361 -22.26 13.50 -11.33
C ILE A 361 -21.48 14.68 -11.92
N TRP A 362 -20.65 14.39 -12.91
CA TRP A 362 -19.97 15.37 -13.75
C TRP A 362 -20.66 15.49 -15.10
N ARG A 363 -21.01 16.69 -15.49
CA ARG A 363 -21.65 16.94 -16.77
C ARG A 363 -21.02 18.13 -17.49
N ASP A 364 -20.93 18.03 -18.79
CA ASP A 364 -20.78 19.19 -19.66
C ASP A 364 -22.14 19.89 -19.71
N CYS A 365 -22.26 21.06 -19.07
CA CYS A 365 -23.55 21.76 -18.88
C CYS A 365 -24.18 22.24 -20.20
N GLU A 366 -23.40 22.38 -21.28
CA GLU A 366 -23.93 22.70 -22.60
C GLU A 366 -24.52 21.49 -23.33
N LYS A 367 -23.86 20.33 -23.19
CA LYS A 367 -24.29 19.08 -23.81
C LYS A 367 -25.34 18.33 -23.00
N TYR A 368 -25.28 18.46 -21.68
CA TYR A 368 -26.10 17.73 -20.72
C TYR A 368 -26.84 18.73 -19.81
N ASP A 369 -27.94 19.26 -20.31
CA ASP A 369 -28.80 20.28 -19.71
C ASP A 369 -29.60 19.74 -18.49
N TYR A 370 -30.43 20.59 -17.89
CA TYR A 370 -31.27 20.23 -16.75
C TYR A 370 -32.26 19.09 -17.07
N ASP A 371 -32.83 19.08 -18.28
CA ASP A 371 -33.81 18.07 -18.67
C ASP A 371 -33.18 16.68 -18.80
N LYS A 372 -31.95 16.63 -19.30
CA LYS A 372 -31.19 15.38 -19.38
C LYS A 372 -30.75 14.93 -18.00
N LEU A 373 -30.32 15.86 -17.12
CA LEU A 373 -29.95 15.57 -15.74
C LEU A 373 -31.16 14.97 -14.98
N ASN A 374 -32.32 15.64 -15.04
CA ASN A 374 -33.52 15.18 -14.35
C ASN A 374 -33.96 13.80 -14.86
N ARG A 375 -33.98 13.58 -16.18
CA ARG A 375 -34.26 12.26 -16.76
C ARG A 375 -33.29 11.18 -16.30
N TYR A 376 -32.00 11.52 -16.14
CA TYR A 376 -31.02 10.58 -15.62
C TYR A 376 -31.37 10.22 -14.17
N LEU A 377 -31.62 11.21 -13.30
CA LEU A 377 -31.98 11.00 -11.91
C LEU A 377 -33.25 10.18 -11.77
N ASP A 378 -34.31 10.52 -12.54
CA ASP A 378 -35.57 9.77 -12.57
C ASP A 378 -35.36 8.32 -13.02
N SER A 379 -34.53 8.09 -14.03
CA SER A 379 -34.24 6.74 -14.54
C SER A 379 -33.48 5.84 -13.55
N ARG A 380 -32.96 6.43 -12.48
CA ARG A 380 -32.18 5.76 -11.43
C ARG A 380 -32.85 5.85 -10.07
N ASP A 381 -34.07 6.35 -10.00
CA ASP A 381 -34.81 6.56 -8.75
C ASP A 381 -34.04 7.42 -7.72
N ILE A 382 -33.26 8.40 -8.22
CA ILE A 382 -32.48 9.29 -7.36
C ILE A 382 -33.30 10.52 -7.04
N ASN A 383 -33.99 10.50 -5.92
CA ASN A 383 -34.87 11.57 -5.44
C ASN A 383 -34.90 11.59 -3.91
N PRO A 384 -35.41 12.65 -3.25
CA PRO A 384 -35.46 12.72 -1.79
C PRO A 384 -36.33 11.65 -1.12
N GLN A 385 -37.27 11.06 -1.85
CA GLN A 385 -38.22 10.06 -1.32
C GLN A 385 -37.57 8.69 -1.18
N ASP A 386 -36.83 8.27 -2.21
CA ASP A 386 -36.30 6.91 -2.30
C ASP A 386 -34.98 6.95 -3.12
N SER A 387 -33.86 7.17 -2.46
CA SER A 387 -32.56 7.17 -3.10
C SER A 387 -31.65 6.17 -2.40
N GLU A 388 -30.95 5.39 -3.22
CA GLU A 388 -29.90 4.51 -2.72
C GLU A 388 -28.64 5.28 -2.25
N PHE A 389 -28.48 6.57 -2.63
CA PHE A 389 -27.37 7.42 -2.27
C PHE A 389 -27.74 8.37 -1.14
N GLU A 390 -26.86 8.50 -0.16
CA GLU A 390 -27.01 9.42 0.96
C GLU A 390 -26.51 10.82 0.60
N VAL A 391 -25.52 10.91 -0.33
CA VAL A 391 -24.93 12.14 -0.81
C VAL A 391 -24.79 12.11 -2.32
N VAL A 392 -25.22 13.19 -2.98
CA VAL A 392 -25.04 13.37 -4.42
C VAL A 392 -24.27 14.67 -4.66
N TYR A 393 -23.16 14.59 -5.38
CA TYR A 393 -22.36 15.74 -5.83
C TYR A 393 -22.68 16.02 -7.29
N ILE A 394 -22.91 17.29 -7.64
CA ILE A 394 -23.22 17.72 -9.00
C ILE A 394 -22.44 18.98 -9.33
N ASN A 395 -21.87 19.09 -10.54
CA ASN A 395 -21.24 20.31 -11.01
C ASN A 395 -22.22 21.21 -11.74
N GLY A 396 -21.95 22.50 -11.69
CA GLY A 396 -22.77 23.55 -12.28
C GLY A 396 -24.15 23.71 -11.61
N ASP A 397 -24.94 24.68 -12.05
CA ASP A 397 -26.26 24.93 -11.53
C ASP A 397 -27.20 23.74 -11.83
N HIS A 398 -28.09 23.47 -10.88
CA HIS A 398 -29.09 22.38 -10.99
C HIS A 398 -30.40 22.74 -10.30
N ASN A 399 -31.48 22.10 -10.72
CA ASN A 399 -32.82 22.22 -10.16
C ASN A 399 -33.28 20.95 -9.44
N VAL A 400 -32.34 20.13 -8.99
CA VAL A 400 -32.64 18.85 -8.33
C VAL A 400 -33.34 19.08 -7.01
N ALA A 401 -34.48 18.40 -6.78
CA ALA A 401 -35.20 18.45 -5.53
C ALA A 401 -34.36 17.83 -4.38
N THR A 402 -34.27 18.54 -3.27
CA THR A 402 -33.50 18.11 -2.09
C THR A 402 -34.35 17.67 -0.92
N ALA A 403 -35.64 17.94 -0.96
CA ALA A 403 -36.59 17.61 0.08
C ALA A 403 -37.91 17.10 -0.50
N TRP A 404 -38.56 16.19 0.22
CA TRP A 404 -39.89 15.66 -0.07
C TRP A 404 -40.64 15.46 1.23
N GLU A 405 -41.90 15.92 1.27
CA GLU A 405 -42.80 15.78 2.41
C GLU A 405 -43.78 14.66 2.11
N ASP A 406 -43.85 13.68 3.00
CA ASP A 406 -44.77 12.58 2.83
C ASP A 406 -46.19 12.94 3.33
N SER A 407 -47.20 12.11 3.03
CA SER A 407 -48.61 12.32 3.39
C SER A 407 -48.85 12.44 4.91
N ASP A 408 -47.91 11.96 5.73
CA ASP A 408 -47.96 11.94 7.19
C ASP A 408 -47.16 13.10 7.83
N GLY A 409 -46.67 14.01 7.01
CA GLY A 409 -45.88 15.18 7.43
C GLY A 409 -44.39 14.87 7.73
N GLY A 410 -43.92 13.68 7.34
CA GLY A 410 -42.50 13.30 7.43
C GLY A 410 -41.66 13.97 6.34
N LEU A 411 -40.56 14.66 6.71
CA LEU A 411 -39.65 15.27 5.76
C LEU A 411 -38.51 14.33 5.44
N LYS A 412 -38.42 13.86 4.21
CA LYS A 412 -37.25 13.15 3.68
C LYS A 412 -36.33 14.11 2.92
N THR A 413 -35.05 13.95 3.04
CA THR A 413 -34.03 14.84 2.40
C THR A 413 -32.96 14.03 1.68
N LEU A 414 -32.55 14.54 0.51
CA LEU A 414 -31.39 14.08 -0.21
C LEU A 414 -30.28 15.14 -0.08
N LYS A 415 -29.10 14.75 0.39
CA LYS A 415 -27.97 15.67 0.48
C LYS A 415 -27.36 15.88 -0.90
N VAL A 416 -27.78 16.93 -1.60
CA VAL A 416 -27.18 17.37 -2.86
C VAL A 416 -26.16 18.48 -2.55
N ARG A 417 -24.93 18.32 -3.04
CA ARG A 417 -23.82 19.24 -2.82
C ARG A 417 -23.20 19.68 -4.14
N SER A 418 -22.75 20.94 -4.18
CA SER A 418 -21.97 21.45 -5.32
C SER A 418 -20.58 20.87 -5.30
N ILE A 419 -20.12 20.38 -6.45
CA ILE A 419 -18.74 19.95 -6.64
C ILE A 419 -17.79 21.14 -6.48
N GLU A 420 -18.12 22.30 -7.02
CA GLU A 420 -17.31 23.51 -6.99
C GLU A 420 -17.00 23.93 -5.54
N SER A 421 -18.03 24.01 -4.70
CA SER A 421 -17.89 24.41 -3.30
C SER A 421 -17.07 23.39 -2.51
N GLU A 422 -17.32 22.10 -2.68
CA GLU A 422 -16.57 21.05 -1.99
C GLU A 422 -15.10 21.01 -2.47
N PHE A 423 -14.87 21.24 -3.76
CA PHE A 423 -13.53 21.27 -4.34
C PHE A 423 -12.70 22.41 -3.74
N LEU A 424 -13.27 23.62 -3.68
CA LEU A 424 -12.61 24.78 -3.05
C LEU A 424 -12.34 24.54 -1.57
N ALA A 425 -13.33 24.04 -0.83
CA ALA A 425 -13.18 23.75 0.60
C ALA A 425 -12.06 22.75 0.87
N ARG A 426 -11.94 21.70 0.04
CA ARG A 426 -10.91 20.66 0.21
C ARG A 426 -9.52 21.10 -0.21
N MET A 427 -9.39 21.93 -1.23
CA MET A 427 -8.10 22.42 -1.69
C MET A 427 -7.54 23.54 -0.81
N PHE A 428 -8.38 24.43 -0.30
CA PHE A 428 -7.94 25.64 0.40
C PHE A 428 -8.30 25.67 1.89
N GLY A 429 -8.98 24.65 2.40
CA GLY A 429 -9.23 24.49 3.84
C GLY A 429 -10.31 25.44 4.40
N GLU A 430 -11.29 25.85 3.59
CA GLU A 430 -12.43 26.70 4.00
C GLU A 430 -13.58 25.90 4.57
#